data_edae1ee8f4d1d5932fe042994b898af8
#
_entry.id   edae1ee8f4d1d5932fe042994b898af8
#
_cell.length_a   1.000
_cell.length_b   1.000
_cell.length_c   1.000
_cell.angle_alpha   90.00
_cell.angle_beta   90.00
_cell.angle_gamma   90.00
#
_symmetry.space_group_name_H-M   'P 1'
#
loop_
_entity.id
_entity.type
_entity.pdbx_description
1 polymer ?
#
loop_
_entity_poly.entity_id
_entity_poly.type
_entity_poly.pdbx_seq_one_letter_code
_entity_poly.pdbx_strand_id
1 'polypeptide(L)'
;MKYAFIAERKNTYPVDRLCRLLGVKRNGFYRYMKTQHQPTTDDDKRKEIVEWMHKIAKASEHSYGSRRMQKALNCLGYPIGRRLTRRLMKEAGVQVRYKKKYKVTTNSNHTLPIFDNVL
;
A
#
# COMPACT_ATOMS: atom_id res chain seq x y z
N MET A 1 -16.38 7.10 16.16
CA MET A 1 -17.17 8.17 16.81
C MET A 1 -17.53 7.86 18.26
N LYS A 2 -18.16 6.74 18.62
CA LYS A 2 -18.61 6.44 20.01
C LYS A 2 -17.49 6.49 21.06
N TYR A 3 -16.30 5.93 20.77
CA TYR A 3 -15.16 5.92 21.70
C TYR A 3 -14.54 7.30 21.93
N ALA A 4 -14.51 8.16 20.91
CA ALA A 4 -14.03 9.53 21.03
C ALA A 4 -14.90 10.35 22.01
N PHE A 5 -16.23 10.21 21.88
CA PHE A 5 -17.17 10.84 22.80
C PHE A 5 -16.99 10.39 24.27
N ILE A 6 -16.76 9.07 24.48
CA ILE A 6 -16.45 8.55 25.82
C ILE A 6 -15.13 9.15 26.37
N ALA A 7 -14.12 9.28 25.48
CA ALA A 7 -12.82 9.82 25.88
C ALA A 7 -12.91 11.27 26.34
N GLU A 8 -13.74 12.09 25.69
CA GLU A 8 -13.97 13.49 26.08
C GLU A 8 -14.68 13.59 27.44
N ARG A 9 -15.62 12.68 27.73
CA ARG A 9 -16.49 12.77 28.91
C ARG A 9 -16.11 11.82 30.05
N LYS A 10 -15.01 11.09 29.95
CA LYS A 10 -14.54 10.15 30.98
C LYS A 10 -14.28 10.78 32.35
N ASN A 11 -13.98 12.09 32.39
CA ASN A 11 -13.70 12.83 33.64
C ASN A 11 -14.97 13.29 34.33
N THR A 12 -16.09 13.43 33.58
CA THR A 12 -17.38 13.92 34.11
C THR A 12 -18.29 12.76 34.49
N TYR A 13 -18.24 11.66 33.77
CA TYR A 13 -19.12 10.49 33.97
C TYR A 13 -18.32 9.19 34.00
N PRO A 14 -18.75 8.21 34.81
CA PRO A 14 -18.07 6.91 34.87
C PRO A 14 -18.15 6.19 33.51
N VAL A 15 -16.99 5.70 33.06
CA VAL A 15 -16.83 5.04 31.76
C VAL A 15 -17.80 3.88 31.55
N ASP A 16 -18.11 3.14 32.63
CA ASP A 16 -19.05 2.02 32.58
C ASP A 16 -20.47 2.46 32.16
N ARG A 17 -20.97 3.56 32.72
CA ARG A 17 -22.28 4.14 32.34
C ARG A 17 -22.29 4.61 30.90
N LEU A 18 -21.24 5.29 30.46
CA LEU A 18 -21.12 5.77 29.07
C LEU A 18 -21.06 4.62 28.07
N CYS A 19 -20.33 3.55 28.39
CA CYS A 19 -20.25 2.36 27.56
C CYS A 19 -21.60 1.65 27.43
N ARG A 20 -22.37 1.52 28.51
CA ARG A 20 -23.71 0.93 28.52
C ARG A 20 -24.69 1.75 27.69
N LEU A 21 -24.71 3.07 27.87
CA LEU A 21 -25.57 3.98 27.11
C LEU A 21 -25.31 3.92 25.61
N LEU A 22 -24.06 3.83 25.20
CA LEU A 22 -23.67 3.81 23.80
C LEU A 22 -23.62 2.41 23.19
N GLY A 23 -23.92 1.36 23.97
CA GLY A 23 -23.92 -0.02 23.53
C GLY A 23 -22.54 -0.51 23.08
N VAL A 24 -21.46 -0.10 23.77
CA VAL A 24 -20.09 -0.50 23.46
C VAL A 24 -19.44 -1.24 24.63
N LYS A 25 -18.55 -2.19 24.32
CA LYS A 25 -17.80 -2.93 25.35
C LYS A 25 -16.71 -2.06 25.96
N ARG A 26 -16.60 -2.07 27.30
CA ARG A 26 -15.57 -1.35 28.06
C ARG A 26 -14.14 -1.70 27.60
N ASN A 27 -13.87 -2.97 27.34
CA ASN A 27 -12.57 -3.42 26.83
C ASN A 27 -12.22 -2.78 25.47
N GLY A 28 -13.22 -2.56 24.60
CA GLY A 28 -13.03 -1.88 23.33
C GLY A 28 -12.61 -0.42 23.50
N PHE A 29 -13.18 0.27 24.51
CA PHE A 29 -12.80 1.64 24.84
C PHE A 29 -11.36 1.74 25.36
N TYR A 30 -10.94 0.88 26.27
CA TYR A 30 -9.56 0.90 26.76
C TYR A 30 -8.54 0.51 25.67
N ARG A 31 -8.88 -0.42 24.79
CA ARG A 31 -8.07 -0.73 23.63
C ARG A 31 -7.94 0.48 22.70
N TYR A 32 -9.02 1.17 22.42
CA TYR A 32 -9.02 2.41 21.63
C TYR A 32 -8.10 3.47 22.24
N MET A 33 -8.21 3.73 23.54
CA MET A 33 -7.36 4.68 24.26
C MET A 33 -5.88 4.31 24.16
N LYS A 34 -5.55 3.03 24.30
CA LYS A 34 -4.16 2.54 24.19
C LYS A 34 -3.61 2.73 22.76
N THR A 35 -4.44 2.51 21.75
CA THR A 35 -4.03 2.61 20.35
C THR A 35 -3.90 4.06 19.86
N GLN A 36 -4.68 4.99 20.43
CA GLN A 36 -4.62 6.41 20.04
C GLN A 36 -3.29 7.10 20.41
N HIS A 37 -2.63 6.66 21.48
CA HIS A 37 -1.45 7.33 22.02
C HIS A 37 -0.11 6.66 21.67
N GLN A 38 -0.13 5.52 20.99
CA GLN A 38 1.09 4.84 20.59
C GLN A 38 1.04 4.53 19.08
N PRO A 39 1.86 5.21 18.26
CA PRO A 39 2.18 4.66 16.94
C PRO A 39 2.69 3.24 17.18
N THR A 40 2.04 2.26 16.57
CA THR A 40 2.49 0.88 16.71
C THR A 40 3.87 0.76 16.08
N THR A 41 4.79 0.07 16.74
CA THR A 41 6.12 -0.25 16.17
C THR A 41 6.04 -0.82 14.75
N ASP A 42 4.90 -1.41 14.41
CA ASP A 42 4.61 -1.89 13.06
C ASP A 42 4.38 -0.77 12.04
N ASP A 43 3.82 0.38 12.47
CA ASP A 43 3.59 1.52 11.56
C ASP A 43 4.90 2.23 11.22
N ASP A 44 5.81 2.33 12.17
CA ASP A 44 7.14 2.91 11.93
C ASP A 44 7.98 2.00 11.03
N LYS A 45 7.97 0.69 11.26
CA LYS A 45 8.58 -0.29 10.34
C LYS A 45 7.99 -0.24 8.93
N ARG A 46 6.68 -0.03 8.80
CA ARG A 46 6.05 0.12 7.48
C ARG A 46 6.51 1.38 6.76
N LYS A 47 6.63 2.52 7.46
CA LYS A 47 7.16 3.76 6.89
C LYS A 47 8.58 3.56 6.40
N GLU A 48 9.43 2.94 7.19
CA GLU A 48 10.80 2.61 6.83
C GLU A 48 10.88 1.71 5.59
N ILE A 49 10.04 0.67 5.52
CA ILE A 49 9.96 -0.20 4.34
C ILE A 49 9.53 0.57 3.10
N VAL A 50 8.57 1.49 3.23
CA VAL A 50 8.11 2.34 2.11
C VAL A 50 9.23 3.26 1.61
N GLU A 51 10.00 3.85 2.50
CA GLU A 51 11.17 4.65 2.13
C GLU A 51 12.21 3.83 1.35
N TRP A 52 12.50 2.63 1.81
CA TRP A 52 13.38 1.70 1.09
C TRP A 52 12.80 1.30 -0.27
N MET A 53 11.49 1.09 -0.37
CA MET A 53 10.84 0.82 -1.66
C MET A 53 11.05 1.97 -2.65
N HIS A 54 10.93 3.22 -2.22
CA HIS A 54 11.20 4.38 -3.07
C HIS A 54 12.67 4.46 -3.49
N LYS A 55 13.61 4.22 -2.58
CA LYS A 55 15.05 4.18 -2.89
C LYS A 55 15.38 3.11 -3.93
N ILE A 56 14.87 1.88 -3.73
CA ILE A 56 15.07 0.76 -4.65
C ILE A 56 14.41 1.05 -6.01
N ALA A 57 13.19 1.60 -6.03
CA ALA A 57 12.49 1.95 -7.25
C ALA A 57 13.27 2.99 -8.07
N LYS A 58 13.80 4.01 -7.42
CA LYS A 58 14.64 5.04 -8.05
C LYS A 58 15.94 4.43 -8.59
N ALA A 59 16.64 3.62 -7.81
CA ALA A 59 17.89 2.97 -8.22
C ALA A 59 17.69 1.98 -9.38
N SER A 60 16.54 1.34 -9.47
CA SER A 60 16.21 0.40 -10.55
C SER A 60 15.43 1.03 -11.71
N GLU A 61 15.36 2.37 -11.78
CA GLU A 61 14.59 3.10 -12.79
C GLU A 61 13.16 2.59 -12.96
N HIS A 62 12.50 2.24 -11.84
CA HIS A 62 11.16 1.67 -11.79
C HIS A 62 10.99 0.35 -12.58
N SER A 63 12.06 -0.42 -12.75
CA SER A 63 12.00 -1.73 -13.45
C SER A 63 11.60 -2.89 -12.54
N TYR A 64 11.64 -2.71 -11.19
CA TYR A 64 11.38 -3.78 -10.25
C TYR A 64 9.89 -3.96 -9.98
N GLY A 65 9.36 -5.13 -10.35
CA GLY A 65 8.03 -5.57 -9.93
C GLY A 65 8.03 -6.15 -8.52
N SER A 66 6.85 -6.48 -7.99
CA SER A 66 6.66 -6.95 -6.62
C SER A 66 7.53 -8.15 -6.23
N ARG A 67 7.88 -9.04 -7.15
CA ARG A 67 8.75 -10.19 -6.88
C ARG A 67 10.20 -9.77 -6.63
N ARG A 68 10.74 -8.89 -7.47
CA ARG A 68 12.11 -8.37 -7.32
C ARG A 68 12.20 -7.44 -6.12
N MET A 69 11.21 -6.58 -5.94
CA MET A 69 11.10 -5.68 -4.79
C MET A 69 11.09 -6.46 -3.46
N GLN A 70 10.31 -7.53 -3.37
CA GLN A 70 10.31 -8.41 -2.20
C GLN A 70 11.70 -9.00 -1.91
N LYS A 71 12.37 -9.53 -2.94
CA LYS A 71 13.73 -10.09 -2.77
C LYS A 71 14.72 -9.02 -2.30
N ALA A 72 14.69 -7.84 -2.88
CA ALA A 72 15.56 -6.75 -2.49
C ALA A 72 15.34 -6.31 -1.03
N LEU A 73 14.08 -6.20 -0.58
CA LEU A 73 13.77 -5.87 0.81
C LEU A 73 14.19 -6.97 1.78
N ASN A 74 14.01 -8.24 1.41
CA ASN A 74 14.47 -9.36 2.25
C ASN A 74 16.00 -9.37 2.38
N CYS A 75 16.75 -9.04 1.33
CA CYS A 75 18.21 -8.89 1.38
C CYS A 75 18.64 -7.73 2.30
N LEU A 76 17.83 -6.68 2.42
CA LEU A 76 18.06 -5.56 3.34
C LEU A 76 17.65 -5.86 4.79
N GLY A 77 17.20 -7.09 5.09
CA GLY A 77 16.83 -7.52 6.44
C GLY A 77 15.35 -7.29 6.80
N TYR A 78 14.51 -6.95 5.84
CA TYR A 78 13.06 -6.83 6.04
C TYR A 78 12.32 -8.07 5.52
N PRO A 79 12.05 -9.09 6.34
CA PRO A 79 11.37 -10.31 5.92
C PRO A 79 9.89 -10.05 5.69
N ILE A 80 9.52 -9.68 4.47
CA ILE A 80 8.14 -9.41 4.10
C ILE A 80 7.64 -10.37 3.02
N GLY A 81 6.34 -10.72 3.14
CA GLY A 81 5.67 -11.56 2.16
C GLY A 81 5.26 -10.79 0.90
N ARG A 82 5.13 -11.51 -0.24
CA ARG A 82 4.75 -10.91 -1.54
C ARG A 82 3.41 -10.16 -1.51
N ARG A 83 2.43 -10.64 -0.72
CA ARG A 83 1.12 -10.00 -0.59
C ARG A 83 1.24 -8.61 0.05
N LEU A 84 2.01 -8.51 1.14
CA LEU A 84 2.28 -7.25 1.82
C LEU A 84 3.08 -6.30 0.93
N THR A 85 4.12 -6.80 0.24
CA THR A 85 4.91 -6.00 -0.72
C THR A 85 4.03 -5.36 -1.78
N ARG A 86 3.08 -6.12 -2.39
CA ARG A 86 2.15 -5.58 -3.39
C ARG A 86 1.27 -4.46 -2.81
N ARG A 87 0.75 -4.66 -1.60
CA ARG A 87 -0.08 -3.66 -0.93
C ARG A 87 0.70 -2.39 -0.64
N LEU A 88 1.90 -2.51 -0.07
CA LEU A 88 2.75 -1.38 0.23
C LEU A 88 3.21 -0.65 -1.03
N MET A 89 3.55 -1.34 -2.12
CA MET A 89 3.86 -0.72 -3.41
C MET A 89 2.68 0.10 -3.94
N LYS A 90 1.45 -0.40 -3.81
CA LYS A 90 0.24 0.32 -4.22
C LYS A 90 -0.01 1.56 -3.35
N GLU A 91 0.12 1.43 -2.03
CA GLU A 91 -0.02 2.52 -1.05
C GLU A 91 1.05 3.60 -1.27
N ALA A 92 2.29 3.19 -1.54
CA ALA A 92 3.43 4.08 -1.83
C ALA A 92 3.41 4.68 -3.25
N GLY A 93 2.49 4.28 -4.12
CA GLY A 93 2.46 4.73 -5.51
C GLY A 93 3.62 4.24 -6.38
N VAL A 94 4.36 3.22 -5.92
CA VAL A 94 5.49 2.66 -6.66
C VAL A 94 4.99 1.74 -7.76
N GLN A 95 5.08 2.22 -9.00
CA GLN A 95 4.65 1.48 -10.19
C GLN A 95 5.83 1.08 -11.07
N VAL A 96 5.68 -0.05 -11.76
CA VAL A 96 6.69 -0.54 -12.71
C VAL A 96 6.53 0.16 -14.05
N ARG A 97 7.63 0.65 -14.59
CA ARG A 97 7.65 1.20 -15.94
C ARG A 97 7.64 0.04 -16.96
N TYR A 98 6.52 -0.17 -17.61
CA TYR A 98 6.41 -1.16 -18.69
C TYR A 98 6.94 -0.57 -20.00
N LYS A 99 7.90 -1.26 -20.63
CA LYS A 99 8.26 -0.98 -22.02
C LYS A 99 7.18 -1.57 -22.93
N LYS A 100 6.87 -0.88 -24.03
CA LYS A 100 5.99 -1.44 -25.08
C LYS A 100 6.57 -2.76 -25.57
N LYS A 101 5.76 -3.82 -25.58
CA LYS A 101 6.20 -5.17 -25.95
C LYS A 101 6.46 -5.34 -27.45
N TYR A 102 5.86 -4.49 -28.27
CA TYR A 102 5.95 -4.57 -29.73
C TYR A 102 6.01 -3.16 -30.31
N LYS A 103 6.62 -3.08 -31.46
CA LYS A 103 6.65 -1.90 -32.32
C LYS A 103 5.82 -2.23 -33.55
N VAL A 104 4.88 -1.38 -33.90
CA VAL A 104 4.16 -1.52 -35.18
C VAL A 104 5.14 -1.22 -36.29
N THR A 105 5.50 -2.23 -37.06
CA THR A 105 6.48 -2.13 -38.16
C THR A 105 5.81 -2.02 -39.53
N THR A 106 4.53 -2.43 -39.62
CA THR A 106 3.74 -2.40 -40.84
C THR A 106 2.60 -1.39 -40.69
N ASN A 107 2.45 -0.52 -41.69
CA ASN A 107 1.30 0.35 -41.78
C ASN A 107 0.42 -0.16 -42.94
N SER A 108 -0.72 -0.77 -42.62
CA SER A 108 -1.69 -1.21 -43.59
C SER A 108 -2.63 -0.11 -44.09
N ASN A 109 -2.60 1.08 -43.47
CA ASN A 109 -3.34 2.25 -43.90
C ASN A 109 -2.50 3.13 -44.84
N HIS A 110 -2.13 2.61 -45.98
CA HIS A 110 -1.46 3.37 -47.05
C HIS A 110 -2.39 3.59 -48.22
N THR A 111 -2.18 4.69 -48.92
CA THR A 111 -2.93 5.06 -50.13
C THR A 111 -2.32 4.49 -51.44
N LEU A 112 -1.24 3.68 -51.31
CA LEU A 112 -0.60 3.06 -52.47
C LEU A 112 -1.42 1.93 -53.05
N PRO A 113 -1.44 1.78 -54.37
CA PRO A 113 -2.15 0.66 -55.02
C PRO A 113 -1.56 -0.67 -54.57
N ILE A 114 -2.44 -1.59 -54.20
CA ILE A 114 -2.09 -2.96 -53.86
C ILE A 114 -2.20 -3.79 -55.17
N PHE A 115 -1.10 -4.39 -55.61
CA PHE A 115 -1.10 -5.27 -56.77
C PHE A 115 -1.51 -6.68 -56.37
N ASP A 116 -2.29 -7.33 -57.22
CA ASP A 116 -2.69 -8.71 -56.99
C ASP A 116 -1.49 -9.67 -57.06
N ASN A 117 -1.57 -10.73 -56.26
CA ASN A 117 -0.56 -11.76 -56.26
C ASN A 117 -0.71 -12.61 -57.56
N VAL A 118 0.28 -12.59 -58.41
CA VAL A 118 0.25 -13.23 -59.76
C VAL A 118 0.81 -14.65 -59.75
N LEU A 119 0.92 -15.29 -58.56
CA LEU A 119 1.38 -16.67 -58.42
C LEU A 119 0.21 -17.65 -58.44
#